data_6f287cb7af0a1a094a3333757c9ece3b
#
_entry.id   6f287cb7af0a1a094a3333757c9ece3b
#
_cell.length_a   1.000
_cell.length_b   1.000
_cell.length_c   1.000
_cell.angle_alpha   90.00
_cell.angle_beta   90.00
_cell.angle_gamma   90.00
#
_symmetry.space_group_name_H-M   'P 1'
#
loop_
_entity.id
_entity.type
_entity.pdbx_description
1 polymer ?
#
loop_
_entity_poly.entity_id
_entity_poly.type
_entity_poly.pdbx_seq_one_letter_code
_entity_poly.pdbx_strand_id
1 'polypeptide(L)'
;LLDLDGTLIDSYPGILASCLAALRALGHEPDETLDIRRTIGSPLEDIMQILLRSYGDDRVGEAVAAYRQHYGESGLLGSVPYPGIRKSLEEMKRTGLRIYLATSKRAIFASRILDHLKFATYFDGIDGSVPSGELDHKPELLAHILSKHSLSPSHSLMVGDRRYDISGAHAVGMRALGVLWGYGTRDELETAGADQLVDSSADLAGTVLSMLNGKQSL
;
A
#
# COMPACT_ATOMS: atom_id res chain seq x y z
N LEU A 1 3.72 1.09 11.10
CA LEU A 1 3.02 1.58 9.91
C LEU A 1 2.86 0.44 8.93
N LEU A 2 1.67 0.27 8.33
CA LEU A 2 1.38 -0.83 7.41
C LEU A 2 0.91 -0.23 6.07
N ASP A 3 1.44 -0.74 4.95
CA ASP A 3 0.83 -0.47 3.65
C ASP A 3 -0.47 -1.26 3.49
N LEU A 4 -1.27 -0.96 2.47
CA LEU A 4 -2.57 -1.57 2.23
C LEU A 4 -2.53 -2.60 1.10
N ASP A 5 -2.31 -2.12 -0.14
CA ASP A 5 -2.41 -2.91 -1.35
C ASP A 5 -1.18 -3.82 -1.53
N GLY A 6 -1.37 -5.13 -1.56
CA GLY A 6 -0.27 -6.10 -1.57
C GLY A 6 0.28 -6.46 -0.20
N THR A 7 -0.06 -5.71 0.84
CA THR A 7 0.39 -5.96 2.22
C THR A 7 -0.71 -6.53 3.09
N LEU A 8 -1.82 -5.82 3.23
CA LEU A 8 -2.97 -6.25 4.02
C LEU A 8 -4.04 -6.94 3.17
N ILE A 9 -4.18 -6.50 1.92
CA ILE A 9 -5.23 -6.94 1.00
C ILE A 9 -4.68 -7.23 -0.39
N ASP A 10 -5.29 -8.21 -1.06
CA ASP A 10 -5.22 -8.33 -2.51
C ASP A 10 -6.31 -7.43 -3.12
N SER A 11 -5.89 -6.35 -3.74
CA SER A 11 -6.75 -5.38 -4.42
C SER A 11 -6.62 -5.45 -5.95
N TYR A 12 -5.77 -6.35 -6.46
CA TYR A 12 -5.49 -6.48 -7.89
C TYR A 12 -6.73 -6.55 -8.77
N PRO A 13 -7.75 -7.39 -8.47
CA PRO A 13 -8.92 -7.50 -9.33
C PRO A 13 -9.66 -6.18 -9.51
N GLY A 14 -9.86 -5.42 -8.44
CA GLY A 14 -10.54 -4.14 -8.47
C GLY A 14 -9.73 -3.04 -9.16
N ILE A 15 -8.42 -3.05 -8.96
CA ILE A 15 -7.49 -2.11 -9.63
C ILE A 15 -7.46 -2.39 -11.12
N LEU A 16 -7.29 -3.64 -11.54
CA LEU A 16 -7.27 -4.03 -12.95
C LEU A 16 -8.58 -3.65 -13.63
N ALA A 17 -9.73 -4.04 -13.06
CA ALA A 17 -11.04 -3.69 -13.60
C ALA A 17 -11.20 -2.17 -13.81
N SER A 18 -10.70 -1.36 -12.88
CA SER A 18 -10.77 0.10 -12.97
C SER A 18 -9.79 0.68 -13.99
N CYS A 19 -8.62 0.07 -14.19
CA CYS A 19 -7.71 0.43 -15.28
C CYS A 19 -8.34 0.14 -16.64
N LEU A 20 -8.92 -1.03 -16.82
CA LEU A 20 -9.61 -1.41 -18.06
C LEU A 20 -10.80 -0.49 -18.33
N ALA A 21 -11.58 -0.15 -17.30
CA ALA A 21 -12.69 0.80 -17.43
C ALA A 21 -12.20 2.20 -17.84
N ALA A 22 -11.11 2.68 -17.28
CA ALA A 22 -10.51 3.97 -17.66
C ALA A 22 -10.07 3.99 -19.12
N LEU A 23 -9.41 2.94 -19.59
CA LEU A 23 -9.00 2.82 -21.00
C LEU A 23 -10.22 2.83 -21.93
N ARG A 24 -11.27 2.06 -21.60
CA ARG A 24 -12.53 2.06 -22.39
C ARG A 24 -13.21 3.43 -22.41
N ALA A 25 -13.22 4.14 -21.29
CA ALA A 25 -13.79 5.49 -21.23
C ALA A 25 -13.09 6.49 -22.16
N LEU A 26 -11.81 6.26 -22.46
CA LEU A 26 -11.04 7.06 -23.41
C LEU A 26 -11.16 6.55 -24.87
N GLY A 27 -11.97 5.50 -25.11
CA GLY A 27 -12.22 4.94 -26.44
C GLY A 27 -11.21 3.87 -26.88
N HIS A 28 -10.40 3.35 -25.97
CA HIS A 28 -9.47 2.24 -26.26
C HIS A 28 -10.12 0.87 -26.04
N GLU A 29 -9.66 -0.12 -26.78
CA GLU A 29 -9.96 -1.53 -26.57
C GLU A 29 -8.80 -2.15 -25.78
N PRO A 30 -8.92 -2.31 -24.46
CA PRO A 30 -7.82 -2.83 -23.65
C PRO A 30 -7.66 -4.32 -23.82
N ASP A 31 -6.40 -4.79 -23.74
CA ASP A 31 -6.07 -6.20 -23.66
C ASP A 31 -6.50 -6.74 -22.28
N GLU A 32 -7.45 -7.68 -22.27
CA GLU A 32 -7.96 -8.34 -21.06
C GLU A 32 -6.89 -9.20 -20.34
N THR A 33 -5.77 -9.51 -21.02
CA THR A 33 -4.65 -10.25 -20.43
C THR A 33 -3.60 -9.35 -19.79
N LEU A 34 -3.85 -8.04 -19.73
CA LEU A 34 -2.95 -7.04 -19.17
C LEU A 34 -2.58 -7.37 -17.72
N ASP A 35 -1.31 -7.49 -17.44
CA ASP A 35 -0.80 -7.66 -16.06
C ASP A 35 -0.17 -6.36 -15.57
N ILE A 36 -0.84 -5.74 -14.60
CA ILE A 36 -0.40 -4.48 -13.98
C ILE A 36 0.19 -4.67 -12.58
N ARG A 37 0.39 -5.90 -12.10
CA ARG A 37 0.86 -6.17 -10.71
C ARG A 37 2.12 -5.38 -10.37
N ARG A 38 3.06 -5.30 -11.31
CA ARG A 38 4.33 -4.60 -11.11
C ARG A 38 4.20 -3.09 -10.97
N THR A 39 3.07 -2.50 -11.38
CA THR A 39 2.82 -1.05 -11.26
C THR A 39 2.08 -0.69 -9.98
N ILE A 40 1.45 -1.66 -9.31
CA ILE A 40 0.72 -1.40 -8.05
C ILE A 40 1.71 -0.94 -6.98
N GLY A 41 1.34 0.10 -6.24
CA GLY A 41 2.20 0.80 -5.27
C GLY A 41 2.82 2.08 -5.81
N SER A 42 2.85 2.28 -7.14
CA SER A 42 3.20 3.57 -7.74
C SER A 42 2.03 4.57 -7.65
N PRO A 43 2.29 5.88 -7.78
CA PRO A 43 1.25 6.87 -7.99
C PRO A 43 0.34 6.52 -9.17
N LEU A 44 -0.95 6.79 -9.05
CA LEU A 44 -1.94 6.41 -10.07
C LEU A 44 -1.66 7.07 -11.43
N GLU A 45 -1.17 8.29 -11.40
CA GLU A 45 -0.78 9.06 -12.58
C GLU A 45 0.30 8.31 -13.38
N ASP A 46 1.30 7.75 -12.70
CA ASP A 46 2.38 6.97 -13.33
C ASP A 46 1.83 5.68 -13.95
N ILE A 47 0.90 5.00 -13.26
CA ILE A 47 0.24 3.80 -13.78
C ILE A 47 -0.51 4.14 -15.07
N MET A 48 -1.34 5.20 -15.06
CA MET A 48 -2.10 5.61 -16.24
C MET A 48 -1.19 6.04 -17.39
N GLN A 49 -0.09 6.73 -17.11
CA GLN A 49 0.89 7.11 -18.13
C GLN A 49 1.51 5.87 -18.79
N ILE A 50 1.88 4.86 -18.01
CA ILE A 50 2.42 3.60 -18.54
C ILE A 50 1.40 2.91 -19.44
N LEU A 51 0.13 2.81 -19.01
CA LEU A 51 -0.91 2.14 -19.76
C LEU A 51 -1.25 2.85 -21.07
N LEU A 52 -1.36 4.17 -21.05
CA LEU A 52 -1.71 4.98 -22.22
C LEU A 52 -0.61 5.02 -23.28
N ARG A 53 0.66 4.82 -22.91
CA ARG A 53 1.79 4.78 -23.87
C ARG A 53 1.59 3.76 -24.99
N SER A 54 1.00 2.60 -24.71
CA SER A 54 0.74 1.55 -25.71
C SER A 54 -0.30 1.97 -26.77
N TYR A 55 -1.09 3.00 -26.45
CA TYR A 55 -2.12 3.56 -27.34
C TYR A 55 -1.67 4.90 -27.98
N GLY A 56 -0.47 5.40 -27.64
CA GLY A 56 -0.02 6.72 -28.08
C GLY A 56 -0.87 7.87 -27.54
N ASP A 57 -1.52 7.67 -26.39
CA ASP A 57 -2.42 8.63 -25.73
C ASP A 57 -1.71 9.31 -24.57
N ASP A 58 -1.97 10.61 -24.37
CA ASP A 58 -1.38 11.42 -23.30
C ASP A 58 -2.43 11.99 -22.31
N ARG A 59 -3.70 11.59 -22.44
CA ARG A 59 -4.82 12.04 -21.61
C ARG A 59 -4.81 11.43 -20.20
N VAL A 60 -3.66 11.50 -19.52
CA VAL A 60 -3.45 10.89 -18.18
C VAL A 60 -4.48 11.40 -17.17
N GLY A 61 -4.77 12.70 -17.16
CA GLY A 61 -5.75 13.29 -16.22
C GLY A 61 -7.17 12.75 -16.40
N GLU A 62 -7.61 12.54 -17.65
CA GLU A 62 -8.92 11.95 -17.94
C GLU A 62 -8.96 10.48 -17.54
N ALA A 63 -7.91 9.71 -17.81
CA ALA A 63 -7.79 8.32 -17.39
C ALA A 63 -7.83 8.17 -15.86
N VAL A 64 -7.11 9.03 -15.14
CA VAL A 64 -7.13 9.08 -13.68
C VAL A 64 -8.53 9.39 -13.14
N ALA A 65 -9.24 10.33 -13.76
CA ALA A 65 -10.62 10.66 -13.36
C ALA A 65 -11.57 9.46 -13.58
N ALA A 66 -11.51 8.83 -14.75
CA ALA A 66 -12.33 7.66 -15.08
C ALA A 66 -12.01 6.47 -14.16
N TYR A 67 -10.73 6.22 -13.89
CA TYR A 67 -10.30 5.21 -12.92
C TYR A 67 -10.92 5.47 -11.54
N ARG A 68 -10.75 6.70 -11.00
CA ARG A 68 -11.24 7.06 -9.67
C ARG A 68 -12.75 6.93 -9.55
N GLN A 69 -13.48 7.27 -10.60
CA GLN A 69 -14.92 7.06 -10.65
C GLN A 69 -15.27 5.57 -10.52
N HIS A 70 -14.77 4.73 -11.43
CA HIS A 70 -15.05 3.30 -11.44
C HIS A 70 -14.59 2.61 -10.16
N TYR A 71 -13.35 2.96 -9.70
CA TYR A 71 -12.80 2.38 -8.48
C TYR A 71 -13.64 2.74 -7.25
N GLY A 72 -14.09 3.99 -7.14
CA GLY A 72 -14.94 4.44 -6.03
C GLY A 72 -16.33 3.84 -6.02
N GLU A 73 -16.90 3.49 -7.19
CA GLU A 73 -18.22 2.89 -7.33
C GLU A 73 -18.22 1.37 -7.07
N SER A 74 -17.22 0.65 -7.59
CA SER A 74 -17.22 -0.81 -7.60
C SER A 74 -15.85 -1.44 -7.27
N GLY A 75 -14.76 -0.92 -7.81
CA GLY A 75 -13.45 -1.56 -7.74
C GLY A 75 -12.93 -1.79 -6.32
N LEU A 76 -13.18 -0.85 -5.40
CA LEU A 76 -12.70 -0.95 -4.00
C LEU A 76 -13.29 -2.14 -3.24
N LEU A 77 -14.53 -2.56 -3.58
CA LEU A 77 -15.22 -3.68 -2.90
C LEU A 77 -14.69 -5.06 -3.31
N GLY A 78 -13.91 -5.14 -4.40
CA GLY A 78 -13.24 -6.37 -4.82
C GLY A 78 -11.97 -6.71 -4.03
N SER A 79 -11.61 -5.89 -3.04
CA SER A 79 -10.43 -6.11 -2.20
C SER A 79 -10.65 -7.24 -1.18
N VAL A 80 -9.72 -8.18 -1.08
CA VAL A 80 -9.79 -9.34 -0.19
C VAL A 80 -8.58 -9.35 0.75
N PRO A 81 -8.76 -9.51 2.07
CA PRO A 81 -7.63 -9.64 2.99
C PRO A 81 -6.78 -10.87 2.68
N TYR A 82 -5.46 -10.72 2.75
CA TYR A 82 -4.60 -11.91 2.72
C TYR A 82 -4.89 -12.85 3.90
N PRO A 83 -4.77 -14.18 3.71
CA PRO A 83 -4.99 -15.15 4.77
C PRO A 83 -4.15 -14.83 6.02
N GLY A 84 -4.76 -14.81 7.20
CA GLY A 84 -4.05 -14.57 8.46
C GLY A 84 -3.88 -13.10 8.87
N ILE A 85 -4.06 -12.12 7.99
CA ILE A 85 -3.87 -10.70 8.31
C ILE A 85 -4.73 -10.24 9.48
N ARG A 86 -6.01 -10.63 9.53
CA ARG A 86 -6.88 -10.28 10.67
C ARG A 86 -6.27 -10.73 12.00
N LYS A 87 -5.83 -11.99 12.06
CA LYS A 87 -5.21 -12.55 13.27
C LYS A 87 -3.93 -11.80 13.65
N SER A 88 -3.10 -11.43 12.67
CA SER A 88 -1.88 -10.67 12.92
C SER A 88 -2.19 -9.26 13.45
N LEU A 89 -3.21 -8.58 12.91
CA LEU A 89 -3.66 -7.28 13.42
C LEU A 89 -4.18 -7.39 14.87
N GLU A 90 -4.99 -8.39 15.18
CA GLU A 90 -5.49 -8.67 16.53
C GLU A 90 -4.35 -8.91 17.51
N GLU A 91 -3.36 -9.72 17.11
CA GLU A 91 -2.20 -10.02 17.95
C GLU A 91 -1.36 -8.78 18.22
N MET A 92 -1.04 -7.99 17.19
CA MET A 92 -0.31 -6.73 17.36
C MET A 92 -1.04 -5.75 18.29
N LYS A 93 -2.36 -5.60 18.15
CA LYS A 93 -3.15 -4.73 19.05
C LYS A 93 -3.15 -5.24 20.48
N ARG A 94 -3.26 -6.56 20.70
CA ARG A 94 -3.23 -7.17 22.03
C ARG A 94 -1.92 -6.94 22.77
N THR A 95 -0.82 -6.75 22.05
CA THR A 95 0.49 -6.40 22.65
C THR A 95 0.66 -4.90 22.93
N GLY A 96 -0.35 -4.08 22.65
CA GLY A 96 -0.32 -2.64 22.90
C GLY A 96 0.36 -1.83 21.78
N LEU A 97 0.69 -2.42 20.64
CA LEU A 97 1.24 -1.69 19.52
C LEU A 97 0.22 -0.68 18.97
N ARG A 98 0.69 0.52 18.65
CA ARG A 98 -0.04 1.48 17.84
C ARG A 98 0.15 1.13 16.37
N ILE A 99 -0.95 1.04 15.63
CA ILE A 99 -0.95 0.63 14.23
C ILE A 99 -1.49 1.78 13.39
N TYR A 100 -0.75 2.16 12.37
CA TYR A 100 -1.12 3.23 11.44
C TYR A 100 -1.12 2.69 10.01
N LEU A 101 -2.13 3.05 9.23
CA LEU A 101 -2.10 2.82 7.79
C LEU A 101 -1.26 3.89 7.11
N ALA A 102 -0.41 3.48 6.18
CA ALA A 102 0.45 4.35 5.38
C ALA A 102 0.41 3.90 3.91
N THR A 103 -0.54 4.39 3.13
CA THR A 103 -0.79 3.91 1.77
C THR A 103 -0.74 5.04 0.73
N SER A 104 -0.18 4.76 -0.45
CA SER A 104 -0.25 5.68 -1.61
C SER A 104 -1.66 5.79 -2.21
N LYS A 105 -2.58 4.91 -1.78
CA LYS A 105 -4.00 5.02 -2.13
C LYS A 105 -4.63 6.25 -1.48
N ARG A 106 -5.62 6.87 -2.14
CA ARG A 106 -6.42 7.95 -1.55
C ARG A 106 -7.00 7.55 -0.21
N ALA A 107 -6.79 8.37 0.83
CA ALA A 107 -7.22 8.09 2.21
C ALA A 107 -8.71 7.76 2.29
N ILE A 108 -9.55 8.43 1.49
CA ILE A 108 -11.00 8.16 1.47
C ILE A 108 -11.33 6.74 0.98
N PHE A 109 -10.60 6.22 0.00
CA PHE A 109 -10.80 4.84 -0.47
C PHE A 109 -10.24 3.83 0.53
N ALA A 110 -9.08 4.13 1.11
CA ALA A 110 -8.49 3.29 2.14
C ALA A 110 -9.42 3.14 3.35
N SER A 111 -10.00 4.23 3.86
CA SER A 111 -10.99 4.20 4.94
C SER A 111 -12.20 3.33 4.57
N ARG A 112 -12.79 3.52 3.39
CA ARG A 112 -13.95 2.73 2.94
C ARG A 112 -13.64 1.23 2.84
N ILE A 113 -12.43 0.86 2.39
CA ILE A 113 -11.99 -0.53 2.34
C ILE A 113 -11.86 -1.10 3.74
N LEU A 114 -11.19 -0.40 4.66
CA LEU A 114 -11.01 -0.86 6.04
C LEU A 114 -12.35 -0.99 6.78
N ASP A 115 -13.30 -0.08 6.54
CA ASP A 115 -14.65 -0.16 7.10
C ASP A 115 -15.40 -1.38 6.55
N HIS A 116 -15.37 -1.59 5.23
CA HIS A 116 -15.99 -2.74 4.58
C HIS A 116 -15.44 -4.07 5.13
N LEU A 117 -14.13 -4.16 5.30
CA LEU A 117 -13.45 -5.35 5.82
C LEU A 117 -13.54 -5.46 7.35
N LYS A 118 -14.09 -4.46 8.05
CA LYS A 118 -14.13 -4.36 9.52
C LYS A 118 -12.71 -4.38 10.13
N PHE A 119 -11.79 -3.67 9.48
CA PHE A 119 -10.40 -3.53 9.94
C PHE A 119 -10.12 -2.17 10.57
N ALA A 120 -10.96 -1.17 10.37
CA ALA A 120 -10.72 0.20 10.82
C ALA A 120 -10.41 0.30 12.33
N THR A 121 -11.02 -0.55 13.15
CA THR A 121 -10.82 -0.56 14.62
C THR A 121 -9.43 -1.02 15.07
N TYR A 122 -8.64 -1.62 14.20
CA TYR A 122 -7.26 -1.98 14.51
C TYR A 122 -6.30 -0.80 14.37
N PHE A 123 -6.69 0.27 13.67
CA PHE A 123 -5.80 1.37 13.33
C PHE A 123 -6.00 2.57 14.25
N ASP A 124 -4.90 3.12 14.73
CA ASP A 124 -4.84 4.37 15.51
C ASP A 124 -4.80 5.60 14.60
N GLY A 125 -4.53 5.41 13.30
CA GLY A 125 -4.61 6.40 12.25
C GLY A 125 -4.64 5.76 10.87
N ILE A 126 -5.38 6.39 9.95
CA ILE A 126 -5.51 5.97 8.55
C ILE A 126 -5.03 7.16 7.70
N ASP A 127 -3.84 7.01 7.13
CA ASP A 127 -3.21 8.03 6.32
C ASP A 127 -2.93 7.49 4.91
N GLY A 128 -3.20 8.32 3.93
CA GLY A 128 -3.04 8.00 2.53
C GLY A 128 -2.90 9.25 1.68
N SER A 129 -2.78 9.08 0.36
CA SER A 129 -2.66 10.20 -0.55
C SER A 129 -3.86 11.16 -0.47
N VAL A 130 -3.59 12.45 -0.74
CA VAL A 130 -4.57 13.53 -0.70
C VAL A 130 -4.80 14.12 -2.09
N PRO A 131 -5.92 14.86 -2.32
CA PRO A 131 -6.22 15.45 -3.63
C PRO A 131 -5.14 16.38 -4.18
N SER A 132 -4.37 17.04 -3.32
CA SER A 132 -3.26 17.92 -3.71
C SER A 132 -2.04 17.19 -4.28
N GLY A 133 -1.92 15.86 -4.05
CA GLY A 133 -0.77 15.06 -4.49
C GLY A 133 0.44 15.10 -3.56
N GLU A 134 0.41 15.93 -2.52
CA GLU A 134 1.55 16.14 -1.61
C GLU A 134 2.01 14.87 -0.87
N LEU A 135 1.11 13.89 -0.71
CA LEU A 135 1.36 12.63 -0.01
C LEU A 135 1.30 11.40 -0.93
N ASP A 136 1.54 11.58 -2.23
CA ASP A 136 1.48 10.49 -3.21
C ASP A 136 2.73 9.59 -3.15
N HIS A 137 3.86 10.13 -2.70
CA HIS A 137 5.09 9.38 -2.53
C HIS A 137 5.32 8.96 -1.08
N LYS A 138 5.89 7.77 -0.90
CA LYS A 138 6.03 7.15 0.42
C LYS A 138 6.88 7.95 1.41
N PRO A 139 8.02 8.57 1.04
CA PRO A 139 8.81 9.36 2.00
C PRO A 139 8.03 10.52 2.62
N GLU A 140 7.33 11.30 1.80
CA GLU A 140 6.53 12.45 2.25
C GLU A 140 5.36 12.00 3.12
N LEU A 141 4.68 10.93 2.72
CA LEU A 141 3.60 10.32 3.50
C LEU A 141 4.09 9.86 4.88
N LEU A 142 5.21 9.14 4.93
CA LEU A 142 5.77 8.65 6.19
C LEU A 142 6.25 9.79 7.09
N ALA A 143 6.91 10.81 6.55
CA ALA A 143 7.30 12.01 7.30
C ALA A 143 6.06 12.72 7.88
N HIS A 144 4.98 12.84 7.09
CA HIS A 144 3.71 13.40 7.55
C HIS A 144 3.13 12.58 8.73
N ILE A 145 3.06 11.25 8.60
CA ILE A 145 2.52 10.36 9.65
C ILE A 145 3.34 10.47 10.94
N LEU A 146 4.67 10.42 10.84
CA LEU A 146 5.57 10.55 11.99
C LEU A 146 5.32 11.87 12.73
N SER A 147 5.23 12.98 11.99
CA SER A 147 4.96 14.31 12.55
C SER A 147 3.56 14.39 13.16
N LYS A 148 2.52 14.03 12.40
CA LYS A 148 1.11 14.14 12.79
C LYS A 148 0.79 13.36 14.08
N HIS A 149 1.38 12.18 14.23
CA HIS A 149 1.11 11.29 15.35
C HIS A 149 2.22 11.29 16.41
N SER A 150 3.19 12.22 16.30
CA SER A 150 4.33 12.34 17.22
C SER A 150 5.06 11.00 17.42
N LEU A 151 5.40 10.35 16.32
CA LEU A 151 6.10 9.07 16.31
C LEU A 151 7.59 9.27 16.12
N SER A 152 8.39 8.46 16.84
CA SER A 152 9.84 8.40 16.63
C SER A 152 10.16 7.40 15.50
N PRO A 153 10.94 7.79 14.47
CA PRO A 153 11.38 6.85 13.44
C PRO A 153 12.10 5.62 14.00
N SER A 154 12.95 5.81 15.01
CA SER A 154 13.72 4.73 15.62
C SER A 154 12.86 3.71 16.39
N HIS A 155 11.66 4.07 16.80
CA HIS A 155 10.68 3.20 17.47
C HIS A 155 9.52 2.80 16.57
N SER A 156 9.64 3.07 15.28
CA SER A 156 8.65 2.75 14.27
C SER A 156 9.21 1.76 13.25
N LEU A 157 8.30 0.99 12.64
CA LEU A 157 8.61 0.03 11.60
C LEU A 157 7.61 0.23 10.45
N MET A 158 8.11 0.31 9.23
CA MET A 158 7.27 0.22 8.03
C MET A 158 7.17 -1.24 7.59
N VAL A 159 5.97 -1.66 7.23
CA VAL A 159 5.69 -2.98 6.63
C VAL A 159 5.05 -2.76 5.27
N GLY A 160 5.64 -3.33 4.23
CA GLY A 160 5.13 -3.19 2.88
C GLY A 160 5.68 -4.26 1.94
N ASP A 161 5.09 -4.36 0.76
CA ASP A 161 5.45 -5.36 -0.24
C ASP A 161 6.23 -4.79 -1.43
N ARG A 162 6.48 -3.46 -1.47
CA ARG A 162 7.16 -2.82 -2.57
C ARG A 162 8.42 -2.07 -2.13
N ARG A 163 9.35 -1.90 -3.09
CA ARG A 163 10.55 -1.08 -2.88
C ARG A 163 10.24 0.33 -2.35
N TYR A 164 9.09 0.88 -2.70
CA TYR A 164 8.67 2.22 -2.26
C TYR A 164 8.49 2.28 -0.74
N ASP A 165 7.98 1.21 -0.12
CA ASP A 165 7.83 1.10 1.33
C ASP A 165 9.18 1.06 2.02
N ILE A 166 10.10 0.26 1.47
CA ILE A 166 11.44 0.07 2.03
C ILE A 166 12.26 1.37 1.91
N SER A 167 12.39 1.90 0.68
CA SER A 167 13.17 3.12 0.45
C SER A 167 12.55 4.34 1.14
N GLY A 168 11.21 4.42 1.17
CA GLY A 168 10.50 5.48 1.88
C GLY A 168 10.74 5.47 3.39
N ALA A 169 10.73 4.28 4.00
CA ALA A 169 11.04 4.10 5.42
C ALA A 169 12.48 4.55 5.73
N HIS A 170 13.44 4.11 4.93
CA HIS A 170 14.84 4.48 5.11
C HIS A 170 15.08 5.99 4.94
N ALA A 171 14.39 6.63 4.00
CA ALA A 171 14.50 8.08 3.79
C ALA A 171 14.10 8.91 5.02
N VAL A 172 13.23 8.36 5.88
CA VAL A 172 12.80 9.01 7.14
C VAL A 172 13.44 8.39 8.39
N GLY A 173 14.44 7.53 8.23
CA GLY A 173 15.18 6.91 9.34
C GLY A 173 14.43 5.77 10.06
N MET A 174 13.41 5.18 9.41
CA MET A 174 12.70 4.01 9.92
C MET A 174 13.31 2.73 9.38
N ARG A 175 13.17 1.64 10.12
CA ARG A 175 13.36 0.28 9.59
C ARG A 175 12.17 -0.16 8.76
N ALA A 176 12.41 -1.14 7.87
CA ALA A 176 11.42 -1.68 6.96
C ALA A 176 11.39 -3.21 6.95
N LEU A 177 10.21 -3.78 7.08
CA LEU A 177 9.91 -5.20 6.90
C LEU A 177 9.24 -5.41 5.54
N GLY A 178 9.88 -6.17 4.67
CA GLY A 178 9.31 -6.58 3.39
C GLY A 178 8.46 -7.83 3.52
N VAL A 179 7.26 -7.83 2.92
CA VAL A 179 6.36 -9.00 2.88
C VAL A 179 6.37 -9.62 1.49
N LEU A 180 6.39 -10.97 1.41
CA LEU A 180 6.61 -11.71 0.15
C LEU A 180 5.35 -12.31 -0.46
N TRP A 181 4.19 -12.09 0.13
CA TRP A 181 2.89 -12.52 -0.44
C TRP A 181 2.22 -11.45 -1.32
N GLY A 182 2.81 -10.25 -1.40
CA GLY A 182 2.29 -9.12 -2.17
C GLY A 182 2.70 -9.11 -3.65
N TYR A 183 2.77 -7.92 -4.22
CA TYR A 183 3.06 -7.71 -5.65
C TYR A 183 4.55 -7.56 -5.94
N GLY A 184 5.37 -7.19 -4.94
CA GLY A 184 6.82 -7.10 -5.05
C GLY A 184 7.50 -8.46 -5.03
N THR A 185 8.70 -8.53 -5.60
CA THR A 185 9.53 -9.74 -5.58
C THR A 185 10.56 -9.67 -4.45
N ARG A 186 11.08 -10.82 -4.03
CA ARG A 186 12.20 -10.88 -3.08
C ARG A 186 13.37 -10.02 -3.53
N ASP A 187 13.79 -10.15 -4.80
CA ASP A 187 14.89 -9.37 -5.38
C ASP A 187 14.63 -7.86 -5.31
N GLU A 188 13.38 -7.41 -5.59
CA GLU A 188 12.99 -6.01 -5.45
C GLU A 188 13.19 -5.50 -4.02
N LEU A 189 12.73 -6.27 -3.03
CA LEU A 189 12.79 -5.88 -1.63
C LEU A 189 14.21 -5.95 -1.05
N GLU A 190 14.99 -6.98 -1.41
CA GLU A 190 16.40 -7.10 -1.03
C GLU A 190 17.24 -5.99 -1.65
N THR A 191 17.04 -5.69 -2.93
CA THR A 191 17.72 -4.58 -3.62
C THR A 191 17.38 -3.23 -3.00
N ALA A 192 16.14 -3.04 -2.55
CA ALA A 192 15.72 -1.84 -1.81
C ALA A 192 16.29 -1.77 -0.38
N GLY A 193 16.91 -2.84 0.11
CA GLY A 193 17.57 -2.92 1.41
C GLY A 193 16.62 -3.25 2.56
N ALA A 194 15.56 -4.02 2.36
CA ALA A 194 14.67 -4.43 3.44
C ALA A 194 15.48 -4.98 4.64
N ASP A 195 15.23 -4.47 5.84
CA ASP A 195 15.93 -4.90 7.05
C ASP A 195 15.63 -6.35 7.42
N GLN A 196 14.46 -6.83 7.07
CA GLN A 196 14.02 -8.22 7.17
C GLN A 196 12.92 -8.50 6.13
N LEU A 197 12.80 -9.78 5.76
CA LEU A 197 11.70 -10.28 4.93
C LEU A 197 10.88 -11.29 5.71
N VAL A 198 9.57 -11.37 5.40
CA VAL A 198 8.66 -12.39 5.93
C VAL A 198 7.87 -13.03 4.81
N ASP A 199 7.86 -14.38 4.79
CA ASP A 199 7.26 -15.15 3.70
C ASP A 199 5.75 -15.38 3.89
N SER A 200 5.28 -15.42 5.14
CA SER A 200 3.89 -15.73 5.48
C SER A 200 3.25 -14.63 6.31
N SER A 201 2.04 -14.25 5.94
CA SER A 201 1.22 -13.31 6.71
C SER A 201 0.87 -13.84 8.12
N ALA A 202 0.92 -15.15 8.34
CA ALA A 202 0.75 -15.76 9.65
C ALA A 202 1.90 -15.42 10.62
N ASP A 203 3.10 -15.16 10.09
CA ASP A 203 4.29 -14.84 10.88
C ASP A 203 4.49 -13.32 11.06
N LEU A 204 3.63 -12.51 10.45
CA LEU A 204 3.76 -11.05 10.43
C LEU A 204 3.86 -10.46 11.84
N ALA A 205 2.91 -10.79 12.73
CA ALA A 205 2.87 -10.22 14.07
C ALA A 205 4.15 -10.56 14.87
N GLY A 206 4.56 -11.83 14.85
CA GLY A 206 5.77 -12.28 15.53
C GLY A 206 7.03 -11.58 15.01
N THR A 207 7.15 -11.42 13.69
CA THR A 207 8.28 -10.72 13.06
C THR A 207 8.31 -9.25 13.44
N VAL A 208 7.17 -8.56 13.36
CA VAL A 208 7.04 -7.14 13.76
C VAL A 208 7.46 -6.95 15.21
N LEU A 209 6.96 -7.79 16.13
CA LEU A 209 7.30 -7.73 17.55
C LEU A 209 8.78 -7.97 17.81
N SER A 210 9.38 -8.96 17.15
CA SER A 210 10.82 -9.26 17.24
C SER A 210 11.67 -8.06 16.78
N MET A 211 11.34 -7.46 15.64
CA MET A 211 12.07 -6.31 15.12
C MET A 211 11.94 -5.08 16.03
N LEU A 212 10.79 -4.83 16.63
CA LEU A 212 10.60 -3.68 17.53
C LEU A 212 11.29 -3.88 18.89
N ASN A 213 11.30 -5.10 19.42
CA ASN A 213 11.88 -5.42 20.72
C ASN A 213 13.42 -5.58 20.66
N GLY A 214 13.99 -5.97 19.53
CA GLY A 214 15.43 -6.24 19.36
C GLY A 214 16.38 -5.06 19.58
N LYS A 215 15.87 -3.85 19.91
CA LYS A 215 16.66 -2.66 20.29
C LYS A 215 16.72 -2.38 21.80
N GLN A 216 16.12 -3.21 22.64
CA GLN A 216 16.16 -2.99 24.11
C GLN A 216 17.42 -3.59 24.79
N SER A 217 18.38 -4.09 24.02
CA SER A 217 19.60 -4.71 24.56
C SER A 217 20.85 -4.05 23.95
N LEU A 218 21.12 -2.79 24.31
CA LEU A 218 22.47 -2.18 24.28
C LEU A 218 22.50 -1.02 25.27
#